data_63d59b6953dbf5bd672a979bb5b46cf9
#
_entry.id   63d59b6953dbf5bd672a979bb5b46cf9
#
_cell.length_a   1.000
_cell.length_b   1.000
_cell.length_c   1.000
_cell.angle_alpha   90.00
_cell.angle_beta   90.00
_cell.angle_gamma   90.00
#
_symmetry.space_group_name_H-M   'P 1'
#
loop_
_entity.id
_entity.type
_entity.pdbx_description
1 polymer ?
#
loop_
_entity_poly.entity_id
_entity_poly.type
_entity_poly.pdbx_seq_one_letter_code
_entity_poly.pdbx_strand_id
1 'polypeptide(L)'
;KEMRQDVEQLQQDVRQLREEVRRLQEEIHGFRHNSFPQCGADTVAPYVPHHFIHRLGIEARPQYVFPTNPFLQGENERWKPIQSSFAAHLKYSFKFRPNTCADRIYGGAYQGFGLAVTTFGDRKQLGDPVTFYVFQGARIARFNPRLSLNYEWNFGLSAGWKPYDNDYNSYNGAVGSRVNAYLNAGIYLNWSLSRYFDFIIGGDFTHFSNGNTKFPNAGVNT
;
A
#
# COMPACT_ATOMS: atom_id res chain seq x y z
N LYS A 1 -17.69 -54.61 -10.80
CA LYS A 1 -17.81 -54.43 -9.32
C LYS A 1 -17.01 -53.23 -8.83
N GLU A 2 -15.75 -53.05 -9.27
CA GLU A 2 -14.89 -51.93 -8.89
C GLU A 2 -15.52 -50.56 -9.22
N MET A 3 -15.94 -50.33 -10.44
CA MET A 3 -16.55 -49.05 -10.88
C MET A 3 -17.78 -48.63 -10.05
N ARG A 4 -18.51 -49.58 -9.47
CA ARG A 4 -19.66 -49.29 -8.61
C ARG A 4 -19.24 -48.86 -7.20
N GLN A 5 -18.15 -49.43 -6.70
CA GLN A 5 -17.53 -49.01 -5.45
C GLN A 5 -16.93 -47.61 -5.56
N ASP A 6 -16.26 -47.29 -6.67
CA ASP A 6 -15.69 -45.98 -6.92
C ASP A 6 -16.76 -44.87 -7.00
N VAL A 7 -17.92 -45.20 -7.61
CA VAL A 7 -19.06 -44.27 -7.68
C VAL A 7 -19.68 -44.02 -6.29
N GLU A 8 -19.81 -45.05 -5.49
CA GLU A 8 -20.33 -44.96 -4.12
C GLU A 8 -19.37 -44.12 -3.23
N GLN A 9 -18.07 -44.34 -3.37
CA GLN A 9 -17.05 -43.56 -2.68
C GLN A 9 -17.10 -42.09 -3.10
N LEU A 10 -17.15 -41.81 -4.38
CA LEU A 10 -17.23 -40.44 -4.91
C LEU A 10 -18.50 -39.70 -4.41
N GLN A 11 -19.62 -40.42 -4.31
CA GLN A 11 -20.86 -39.87 -3.76
C GLN A 11 -20.75 -39.56 -2.26
N GLN A 12 -19.97 -40.35 -1.53
CA GLN A 12 -19.70 -40.09 -0.13
C GLN A 12 -18.81 -38.88 0.06
N ASP A 13 -17.75 -38.77 -0.72
CA ASP A 13 -16.82 -37.63 -0.69
C ASP A 13 -17.52 -36.32 -1.06
N VAL A 14 -18.40 -36.33 -2.07
CA VAL A 14 -19.21 -35.16 -2.44
C VAL A 14 -20.18 -34.75 -1.33
N ARG A 15 -20.75 -35.69 -0.59
CA ARG A 15 -21.59 -35.36 0.56
C ARG A 15 -20.79 -34.71 1.68
N GLN A 16 -19.64 -35.27 1.97
CA GLN A 16 -18.73 -34.74 3.01
C GLN A 16 -18.24 -33.31 2.69
N LEU A 17 -17.83 -33.07 1.45
CA LEU A 17 -17.48 -31.74 0.96
C LEU A 17 -18.64 -30.74 1.06
N ARG A 18 -19.86 -31.15 0.75
CA ARG A 18 -21.04 -30.26 0.89
C ARG A 18 -21.32 -29.86 2.35
N GLU A 19 -21.13 -30.81 3.28
CA GLU A 19 -21.31 -30.50 4.70
C GLU A 19 -20.21 -29.57 5.22
N GLU A 20 -18.98 -29.74 4.78
CA GLU A 20 -17.86 -28.89 5.14
C GLU A 20 -18.01 -27.46 4.58
N VAL A 21 -18.45 -27.31 3.33
CA VAL A 21 -18.78 -26.03 2.73
C VAL A 21 -19.91 -25.32 3.49
N ARG A 22 -20.96 -26.07 3.89
CA ARG A 22 -22.05 -25.51 4.69
C ARG A 22 -21.57 -25.02 6.05
N ARG A 23 -20.73 -25.81 6.73
CA ARG A 23 -20.12 -25.44 8.01
C ARG A 23 -19.27 -24.19 7.90
N LEU A 24 -18.43 -24.08 6.86
CA LEU A 24 -17.63 -22.89 6.61
C LEU A 24 -18.51 -21.67 6.29
N GLN A 25 -19.61 -21.84 5.58
CA GLN A 25 -20.58 -20.78 5.33
C GLN A 25 -21.27 -20.30 6.61
N GLU A 26 -21.61 -21.19 7.51
CA GLU A 26 -22.19 -20.87 8.83
C GLU A 26 -21.18 -20.17 9.73
N GLU A 27 -19.92 -20.60 9.73
CA GLU A 27 -18.82 -19.94 10.45
C GLU A 27 -18.56 -18.52 9.89
N ILE A 28 -18.53 -18.35 8.59
CA ILE A 28 -18.40 -17.02 7.94
C ILE A 28 -19.60 -16.13 8.26
N HIS A 29 -20.81 -16.69 8.29
CA HIS A 29 -22.01 -15.95 8.65
C HIS A 29 -22.00 -15.55 10.13
N GLY A 30 -21.60 -16.45 11.02
CA GLY A 30 -21.42 -16.18 12.45
C GLY A 30 -20.32 -15.14 12.69
N PHE A 31 -19.22 -15.18 11.94
CA PHE A 31 -18.16 -14.18 12.01
C PHE A 31 -18.63 -12.80 11.54
N ARG A 32 -19.44 -12.74 10.47
CA ARG A 32 -20.06 -11.49 10.01
C ARG A 32 -21.01 -10.88 11.03
N HIS A 33 -21.81 -11.69 11.72
CA HIS A 33 -22.78 -11.19 12.71
C HIS A 33 -22.12 -10.73 14.02
N ASN A 34 -21.02 -11.35 14.44
CA ASN A 34 -20.37 -11.02 15.71
C ASN A 34 -19.22 -9.99 15.58
N SER A 35 -18.72 -9.75 14.36
CA SER A 35 -17.54 -8.90 14.15
C SER A 35 -17.87 -7.48 13.69
N PHE A 36 -19.09 -7.22 13.24
CA PHE A 36 -19.51 -5.86 12.92
C PHE A 36 -20.31 -5.27 14.08
N PRO A 37 -19.86 -4.15 14.65
CA PRO A 37 -20.69 -3.43 15.61
C PRO A 37 -22.02 -3.08 14.92
N GLN A 38 -23.10 -3.70 15.39
CA GLN A 38 -24.45 -3.32 14.96
C GLN A 38 -24.64 -1.86 15.37
N CYS A 39 -24.61 -0.97 14.39
CA CYS A 39 -25.13 0.37 14.58
C CYS A 39 -26.64 0.19 14.68
N GLY A 40 -27.18 0.24 15.91
CA GLY A 40 -28.57 -0.08 16.22
C GLY A 40 -29.54 0.59 15.24
N ALA A 41 -30.40 -0.25 14.67
CA ALA A 41 -31.47 0.16 13.77
C ALA A 41 -32.63 0.91 14.50
N ASP A 42 -32.52 1.13 15.81
CA ASP A 42 -33.66 1.49 16.65
C ASP A 42 -33.77 2.97 17.01
N THR A 43 -32.93 3.81 16.46
CA THR A 43 -33.19 5.24 16.49
C THR A 43 -33.13 5.76 15.07
N VAL A 44 -34.26 6.28 14.59
CA VAL A 44 -34.31 7.19 13.46
C VAL A 44 -33.50 8.44 13.86
N ALA A 45 -32.19 8.28 13.92
CA ALA A 45 -31.29 9.39 14.07
C ALA A 45 -31.51 10.30 12.86
N PRO A 46 -31.70 11.61 13.06
CA PRO A 46 -31.79 12.53 11.93
C PRO A 46 -30.55 12.28 11.05
N TYR A 47 -30.76 12.24 9.75
CA TYR A 47 -29.71 12.11 8.74
C TYR A 47 -28.60 13.12 9.07
N VAL A 48 -27.53 12.63 9.70
CA VAL A 48 -26.35 13.44 9.93
C VAL A 48 -25.53 13.32 8.64
N PRO A 49 -25.43 14.39 7.85
CA PRO A 49 -24.65 14.36 6.64
C PRO A 49 -23.25 13.83 6.99
N HIS A 50 -22.78 12.83 6.22
CA HIS A 50 -21.47 12.23 6.41
C HIS A 50 -20.40 13.28 6.08
N HIS A 51 -20.05 14.10 7.07
CA HIS A 51 -18.96 15.06 6.92
C HIS A 51 -17.64 14.32 7.06
N PHE A 52 -16.88 14.28 5.96
CA PHE A 52 -15.51 13.82 5.98
C PHE A 52 -14.62 14.82 6.74
N ILE A 53 -13.60 14.30 7.39
CA ILE A 53 -12.47 15.08 7.84
C ILE A 53 -11.42 15.06 6.76
N HIS A 54 -11.02 16.24 6.32
CA HIS A 54 -9.97 16.44 5.33
C HIS A 54 -8.64 16.70 6.03
N ARG A 55 -7.56 16.16 5.48
CA ARG A 55 -6.20 16.31 6.00
C ARG A 55 -5.24 16.62 4.87
N LEU A 56 -4.31 17.52 5.16
CA LEU A 56 -3.15 17.79 4.34
C LEU A 56 -1.91 17.31 5.10
N GLY A 57 -1.01 16.59 4.44
CA GLY A 57 0.20 16.06 5.03
C GLY A 57 1.42 16.36 4.18
N ILE A 58 2.54 16.58 4.84
CA ILE A 58 3.87 16.68 4.25
C ILE A 58 4.71 15.59 4.89
N GLU A 59 5.42 14.80 4.08
CA GLU A 59 6.28 13.74 4.57
C GLU A 59 7.67 13.86 3.95
N ALA A 60 8.68 13.58 4.77
CA ALA A 60 10.08 13.46 4.38
C ALA A 60 10.51 12.01 4.65
N ARG A 61 10.94 11.29 3.61
CA ARG A 61 11.29 9.88 3.68
C ARG A 61 12.74 9.68 3.24
N PRO A 62 13.69 9.64 4.19
CA PRO A 62 15.01 9.07 3.92
C PRO A 62 14.85 7.56 3.72
N GLN A 63 15.47 7.03 2.67
CA GLN A 63 15.25 5.64 2.26
C GLN A 63 16.59 4.95 1.97
N TYR A 64 16.66 3.67 2.27
CA TYR A 64 17.75 2.79 1.83
C TYR A 64 17.38 2.16 0.49
N VAL A 65 18.27 2.24 -0.48
CA VAL A 65 18.10 1.60 -1.78
C VAL A 65 18.68 0.20 -1.75
N PHE A 66 17.84 -0.81 -1.95
CA PHE A 66 18.28 -2.20 -1.97
C PHE A 66 19.08 -2.49 -3.25
N PRO A 67 20.31 -3.02 -3.14
CA PRO A 67 21.20 -3.26 -4.28
C PRO A 67 20.80 -4.53 -5.06
N THR A 68 19.63 -4.50 -5.71
CA THR A 68 19.00 -5.65 -6.37
C THR A 68 19.58 -5.99 -7.74
N ASN A 69 20.45 -5.14 -8.29
CA ASN A 69 21.09 -5.34 -9.58
C ASN A 69 22.51 -4.72 -9.61
N PRO A 70 23.38 -5.14 -10.56
CA PRO A 70 24.76 -4.66 -10.64
C PRO A 70 24.90 -3.14 -10.75
N PHE A 71 24.00 -2.48 -11.46
CA PHE A 71 23.99 -1.03 -11.61
C PHE A 71 23.86 -0.32 -10.23
N LEU A 72 22.92 -0.78 -9.40
CA LEU A 72 22.74 -0.24 -8.04
C LEU A 72 23.89 -0.64 -7.10
N GLN A 73 24.56 -1.76 -7.37
CA GLN A 73 25.73 -2.25 -6.61
C GLN A 73 27.01 -1.47 -6.92
N GLY A 74 27.02 -0.63 -7.95
CA GLY A 74 28.16 0.22 -8.29
C GLY A 74 28.69 0.06 -9.70
N GLU A 75 28.14 -0.85 -10.52
CA GLU A 75 28.44 -0.93 -11.94
C GLU A 75 27.70 0.18 -12.73
N ASN A 76 28.03 1.42 -12.41
CA ASN A 76 27.48 2.64 -12.99
C ASN A 76 28.60 3.61 -13.36
N GLU A 77 28.31 4.71 -14.04
CA GLU A 77 29.33 5.68 -14.46
C GLU A 77 30.18 6.23 -13.30
N ARG A 78 29.65 6.25 -12.10
CA ARG A 78 30.34 6.79 -10.92
C ARG A 78 31.15 5.74 -10.16
N TRP A 79 31.05 4.47 -10.51
CA TRP A 79 31.67 3.32 -9.84
C TRP A 79 31.40 3.33 -8.32
N LYS A 80 30.21 3.72 -7.92
CA LYS A 80 29.79 3.80 -6.53
C LYS A 80 28.39 3.23 -6.35
N PRO A 81 28.14 2.45 -5.27
CA PRO A 81 26.80 1.96 -4.97
C PRO A 81 25.81 3.10 -4.77
N ILE A 82 24.58 2.91 -5.26
CA ILE A 82 23.44 3.79 -5.00
C ILE A 82 22.67 3.17 -3.84
N GLN A 83 22.92 3.64 -2.62
CA GLN A 83 22.39 3.03 -1.39
C GLN A 83 21.38 3.91 -0.66
N SER A 84 21.22 5.16 -1.06
CA SER A 84 20.33 6.09 -0.39
C SER A 84 19.47 6.85 -1.40
N SER A 85 18.25 7.11 -1.00
CA SER A 85 17.36 8.04 -1.68
C SER A 85 16.62 8.90 -0.64
N PHE A 86 16.04 9.96 -1.13
CA PHE A 86 15.20 10.83 -0.33
C PHE A 86 13.95 11.16 -1.12
N ALA A 87 12.79 11.02 -0.48
CA ALA A 87 11.52 11.39 -1.08
C ALA A 87 10.80 12.44 -0.22
N ALA A 88 10.27 13.47 -0.89
CA ALA A 88 9.37 14.43 -0.29
C ALA A 88 7.96 14.22 -0.84
N HIS A 89 6.97 14.12 0.05
CA HIS A 89 5.59 13.87 -0.31
C HIS A 89 4.67 15.00 0.14
N LEU A 90 3.70 15.32 -0.71
CA LEU A 90 2.53 16.13 -0.38
C LEU A 90 1.30 15.24 -0.50
N LYS A 91 0.51 15.11 0.57
CA LYS A 91 -0.63 14.19 0.65
C LYS A 91 -1.90 14.93 1.00
N TYR A 92 -2.99 14.57 0.33
CA TYR A 92 -4.33 14.96 0.72
C TYR A 92 -5.15 13.72 0.99
N SER A 93 -5.82 13.67 2.16
CA SER A 93 -6.66 12.55 2.55
C SER A 93 -7.98 12.99 3.15
N PHE A 94 -8.92 12.06 3.13
CA PHE A 94 -10.20 12.20 3.79
C PHE A 94 -10.58 10.91 4.51
N LYS A 95 -11.31 11.05 5.61
CA LYS A 95 -11.82 9.94 6.41
C LYS A 95 -13.15 10.29 7.05
N PHE A 96 -13.88 9.27 7.48
CA PHE A 96 -15.07 9.49 8.31
C PHE A 96 -14.73 10.14 9.63
N ARG A 97 -15.69 10.89 10.20
CA ARG A 97 -15.53 11.45 11.54
C ARG A 97 -15.33 10.34 12.56
N PRO A 98 -14.39 10.48 13.52
CA PRO A 98 -14.19 9.53 14.59
C PRO A 98 -15.47 9.26 15.37
N ASN A 99 -15.63 8.01 15.81
CA ASN A 99 -16.76 7.52 16.61
C ASN A 99 -18.13 7.53 15.88
N THR A 100 -18.17 7.79 14.59
CA THR A 100 -19.36 7.55 13.76
C THR A 100 -19.49 6.05 13.48
N CYS A 101 -20.70 5.63 13.07
CA CYS A 101 -20.93 4.25 12.65
C CYS A 101 -20.01 3.85 11.49
N ALA A 102 -19.87 4.69 10.48
CA ALA A 102 -18.96 4.47 9.35
C ALA A 102 -17.49 4.34 9.81
N ASP A 103 -17.00 5.20 10.73
CA ASP A 103 -15.64 5.08 11.28
C ASP A 103 -15.40 3.74 11.98
N ARG A 104 -16.42 3.21 12.67
CA ARG A 104 -16.32 1.89 13.35
C ARG A 104 -16.35 0.74 12.36
N ILE A 105 -17.27 0.76 11.38
CA ILE A 105 -17.39 -0.28 10.35
C ILE A 105 -16.11 -0.38 9.52
N TYR A 106 -15.55 0.75 9.12
CA TYR A 106 -14.35 0.80 8.28
C TYR A 106 -13.03 0.88 9.07
N GLY A 107 -13.06 0.67 10.41
CA GLY A 107 -11.86 0.63 11.23
C GLY A 107 -11.03 1.92 11.25
N GLY A 108 -11.67 3.08 11.03
CA GLY A 108 -10.98 4.36 10.94
C GLY A 108 -10.20 4.54 9.64
N ALA A 109 -10.65 3.88 8.56
CA ALA A 109 -10.02 3.97 7.25
C ALA A 109 -9.99 5.41 6.72
N TYR A 110 -8.89 5.72 6.06
CA TYR A 110 -8.67 6.96 5.33
C TYR A 110 -8.13 6.65 3.95
N GLN A 111 -8.39 7.54 3.01
CA GLN A 111 -7.93 7.42 1.64
C GLN A 111 -7.65 8.80 1.06
N GLY A 112 -6.88 8.83 -0.02
CA GLY A 112 -6.51 10.07 -0.64
C GLY A 112 -5.59 9.90 -1.83
N PHE A 113 -4.95 10.99 -2.18
CA PHE A 113 -3.94 11.03 -3.25
C PHE A 113 -2.73 11.86 -2.80
N GLY A 114 -1.60 11.57 -3.41
CA GLY A 114 -0.35 12.24 -3.10
C GLY A 114 0.52 12.48 -4.32
N LEU A 115 1.41 13.44 -4.16
CA LEU A 115 2.50 13.74 -5.07
C LEU A 115 3.81 13.54 -4.31
N ALA A 116 4.79 12.92 -4.95
CA ALA A 116 6.13 12.79 -4.39
C ALA A 116 7.19 13.15 -5.41
N VAL A 117 8.31 13.64 -4.93
CA VAL A 117 9.55 13.78 -5.70
C VAL A 117 10.60 12.94 -4.99
N THR A 118 11.23 12.04 -5.73
CA THR A 118 12.29 11.16 -5.19
C THR A 118 13.61 11.47 -5.86
N THR A 119 14.67 11.58 -5.07
CA THR A 119 16.04 11.70 -5.59
C THR A 119 16.90 10.54 -5.10
N PHE A 120 17.67 9.96 -6.01
CA PHE A 120 18.62 8.88 -5.74
C PHE A 120 20.07 9.38 -5.70
N GLY A 121 20.27 10.69 -5.77
CA GLY A 121 21.60 11.29 -5.86
C GLY A 121 22.32 11.05 -7.20
N ASP A 122 21.65 10.42 -8.16
CA ASP A 122 22.15 10.20 -9.52
C ASP A 122 21.12 10.67 -10.57
N ARG A 123 21.08 11.99 -10.73
CA ARG A 123 20.15 12.65 -11.66
C ARG A 123 20.44 12.29 -13.12
N LYS A 124 21.69 11.94 -13.45
CA LYS A 124 22.10 11.64 -14.82
C LYS A 124 21.60 10.27 -15.26
N GLN A 125 21.74 9.26 -14.42
CA GLN A 125 21.46 7.86 -14.79
C GLN A 125 20.08 7.38 -14.32
N LEU A 126 19.54 7.86 -13.16
CA LEU A 126 18.22 7.50 -12.66
C LEU A 126 17.18 8.60 -12.85
N GLY A 127 17.63 9.86 -12.77
CA GLY A 127 16.72 11.02 -12.73
C GLY A 127 16.22 11.32 -11.32
N ASP A 128 15.32 12.30 -11.24
CA ASP A 128 14.54 12.63 -10.04
C ASP A 128 13.04 12.46 -10.38
N PRO A 129 12.50 11.26 -10.26
CA PRO A 129 11.14 10.99 -10.68
C PRO A 129 10.10 11.68 -9.79
N VAL A 130 9.03 12.12 -10.43
CA VAL A 130 7.81 12.62 -9.79
C VAL A 130 6.77 11.53 -9.82
N THR A 131 6.16 11.27 -8.69
CA THR A 131 5.16 10.21 -8.51
C THR A 131 3.81 10.82 -8.15
N PHE A 132 2.76 10.43 -8.87
CA PHE A 132 1.37 10.62 -8.47
C PHE A 132 0.81 9.28 -8.02
N TYR A 133 0.14 9.25 -6.86
CA TYR A 133 -0.40 8.02 -6.30
C TYR A 133 -1.70 8.25 -5.54
N VAL A 134 -2.51 7.20 -5.49
CA VAL A 134 -3.62 7.06 -4.56
C VAL A 134 -3.18 6.21 -3.39
N PHE A 135 -3.78 6.43 -2.23
CA PHE A 135 -3.46 5.66 -1.05
C PHE A 135 -4.69 5.37 -0.20
N GLN A 136 -4.60 4.29 0.53
CA GLN A 136 -5.55 3.92 1.57
C GLN A 136 -4.79 3.40 2.78
N GLY A 137 -5.28 3.76 3.95
CA GLY A 137 -4.81 3.21 5.21
C GLY A 137 -5.94 3.03 6.19
N ALA A 138 -5.67 2.24 7.22
CA ALA A 138 -6.59 2.09 8.34
C ALA A 138 -5.81 1.83 9.64
N ARG A 139 -6.51 1.96 10.74
CA ARG A 139 -5.96 1.73 12.06
C ARG A 139 -5.88 0.24 12.37
N ILE A 140 -4.67 -0.24 12.68
CA ILE A 140 -4.42 -1.59 13.19
C ILE A 140 -4.78 -1.64 14.69
N ALA A 141 -4.24 -0.69 15.46
CA ALA A 141 -4.41 -0.64 16.92
C ALA A 141 -4.49 0.79 17.42
N ARG A 142 -5.21 0.98 18.51
CA ARG A 142 -5.25 2.23 19.26
C ARG A 142 -4.67 1.98 20.65
N PHE A 143 -3.54 2.59 20.98
CA PHE A 143 -2.91 2.47 22.29
C PHE A 143 -3.54 3.39 23.34
N ASN A 144 -3.93 4.60 22.89
CA ASN A 144 -4.64 5.58 23.69
C ASN A 144 -5.42 6.55 22.76
N PRO A 145 -6.19 7.52 23.29
CA PRO A 145 -6.97 8.46 22.47
C PRO A 145 -6.14 9.27 21.46
N ARG A 146 -4.82 9.42 21.69
CA ARG A 146 -3.91 10.22 20.86
C ARG A 146 -2.93 9.40 20.05
N LEU A 147 -2.71 8.12 20.37
CA LEU A 147 -1.69 7.29 19.73
C LEU A 147 -2.30 6.06 19.08
N SER A 148 -2.06 5.88 17.81
CA SER A 148 -2.51 4.72 17.03
C SER A 148 -1.45 4.19 16.10
N LEU A 149 -1.50 2.89 15.86
CA LEU A 149 -0.74 2.20 14.83
C LEU A 149 -1.64 2.01 13.61
N ASN A 150 -1.14 2.42 12.44
CA ASN A 150 -1.87 2.35 11.19
C ASN A 150 -1.03 1.62 10.14
N TYR A 151 -1.69 0.98 9.18
CA TYR A 151 -1.07 0.59 7.93
C TYR A 151 -1.48 1.56 6.82
N GLU A 152 -0.68 1.65 5.79
CA GLU A 152 -1.01 2.38 4.57
C GLU A 152 -0.38 1.66 3.38
N TRP A 153 -1.12 1.61 2.28
CA TRP A 153 -0.60 1.19 1.00
C TRP A 153 -0.88 2.28 -0.05
N ASN A 154 0.05 2.41 -0.98
CA ASN A 154 0.00 3.39 -2.04
C ASN A 154 0.21 2.71 -3.40
N PHE A 155 -0.52 3.18 -4.39
CA PHE A 155 -0.39 2.74 -5.77
C PHE A 155 -0.43 3.93 -6.70
N GLY A 156 0.49 3.99 -7.67
CA GLY A 156 0.56 5.12 -8.58
C GLY A 156 1.51 4.94 -9.75
N LEU A 157 1.79 6.06 -10.39
CA LEU A 157 2.72 6.17 -11.51
C LEU A 157 3.81 7.17 -11.18
N SER A 158 5.04 6.78 -11.50
CA SER A 158 6.24 7.58 -11.30
C SER A 158 6.86 7.89 -12.66
N ALA A 159 7.02 9.16 -12.98
CA ALA A 159 7.52 9.65 -14.25
C ALA A 159 8.79 10.51 -14.07
N GLY A 160 9.59 10.63 -15.11
CA GLY A 160 10.85 11.40 -15.07
C GLY A 160 12.09 10.55 -14.85
N TRP A 161 11.95 9.23 -14.90
CA TRP A 161 13.06 8.31 -14.90
C TRP A 161 13.92 8.46 -16.16
N LYS A 162 15.22 8.18 -16.01
CA LYS A 162 16.18 8.09 -17.12
C LYS A 162 16.36 6.62 -17.47
N PRO A 163 15.70 6.11 -18.54
CA PRO A 163 15.76 4.70 -18.87
C PRO A 163 17.14 4.33 -19.43
N TYR A 164 17.38 3.02 -19.48
CA TYR A 164 18.48 2.45 -20.24
C TYR A 164 18.48 2.96 -21.69
N ASP A 165 19.65 3.31 -22.16
CA ASP A 165 19.92 3.71 -23.55
C ASP A 165 21.33 3.26 -23.94
N ASN A 166 21.50 2.66 -25.11
CA ASN A 166 22.79 2.13 -25.54
C ASN A 166 23.89 3.19 -25.66
N ASP A 167 23.51 4.41 -26.05
CA ASP A 167 24.45 5.47 -26.35
C ASP A 167 24.68 6.39 -25.13
N TYR A 168 23.65 6.63 -24.33
CA TYR A 168 23.66 7.68 -23.30
C TYR A 168 23.53 7.18 -21.86
N ASN A 169 23.05 5.95 -21.65
CA ASN A 169 22.78 5.40 -20.31
C ASN A 169 22.91 3.86 -20.28
N SER A 170 23.98 3.34 -20.85
CA SER A 170 24.20 1.90 -21.06
C SER A 170 24.44 1.10 -19.76
N TYR A 171 24.80 1.74 -18.67
CA TYR A 171 24.98 1.09 -17.36
C TYR A 171 23.66 0.86 -16.62
N ASN A 172 22.58 1.56 -16.98
CA ASN A 172 21.35 1.49 -16.22
C ASN A 172 20.62 0.14 -16.41
N GLY A 173 20.99 -0.84 -15.62
CA GLY A 173 20.33 -2.15 -15.55
C GLY A 173 19.00 -2.17 -14.77
N ALA A 174 18.60 -1.06 -14.13
CA ALA A 174 17.44 -1.02 -13.27
C ALA A 174 16.15 -0.63 -14.00
N VAL A 175 16.21 0.36 -14.89
CA VAL A 175 15.04 1.05 -15.41
C VAL A 175 15.04 1.11 -16.92
N GLY A 176 14.05 0.47 -17.56
CA GLY A 176 13.87 0.46 -19.03
C GLY A 176 12.86 1.47 -19.57
N SER A 177 12.11 2.17 -18.73
CA SER A 177 11.06 3.09 -19.16
C SER A 177 11.06 4.41 -18.39
N ARG A 178 10.55 5.48 -19.02
CA ARG A 178 10.45 6.81 -18.42
C ARG A 178 9.34 6.93 -17.38
N VAL A 179 8.38 6.01 -17.45
CA VAL A 179 7.24 5.92 -16.53
C VAL A 179 7.24 4.52 -15.94
N ASN A 180 7.13 4.43 -14.63
CA ASN A 180 7.11 3.17 -13.88
C ASN A 180 5.93 3.17 -12.91
N ALA A 181 5.41 2.00 -12.61
CA ALA A 181 4.48 1.81 -11.50
C ALA A 181 5.18 2.10 -10.18
N TYR A 182 4.44 2.65 -9.26
CA TYR A 182 4.82 2.93 -7.88
C TYR A 182 3.94 2.12 -6.96
N LEU A 183 4.54 1.26 -6.15
CA LEU A 183 3.90 0.48 -5.12
C LEU A 183 4.60 0.77 -3.79
N ASN A 184 3.83 1.07 -2.75
CA ASN A 184 4.39 1.28 -1.43
C ASN A 184 3.45 0.69 -0.37
N ALA A 185 4.03 0.11 0.67
CA ALA A 185 3.28 -0.36 1.83
C ALA A 185 4.09 -0.09 3.10
N GLY A 186 3.43 0.37 4.15
CA GLY A 186 4.10 0.72 5.39
C GLY A 186 3.22 0.65 6.62
N ILE A 187 3.88 0.77 7.77
CA ILE A 187 3.28 0.81 9.10
C ILE A 187 3.73 2.10 9.78
N TYR A 188 2.78 2.81 10.35
CA TYR A 188 2.98 4.15 10.88
C TYR A 188 2.36 4.31 12.26
N LEU A 189 3.12 4.89 13.18
CA LEU A 189 2.61 5.45 14.43
C LEU A 189 2.09 6.86 14.17
N ASN A 190 0.83 7.08 14.46
CA ASN A 190 0.20 8.39 14.38
C ASN A 190 -0.05 8.92 15.80
N TRP A 191 0.56 10.05 16.12
CA TRP A 191 0.40 10.75 17.37
C TRP A 191 -0.36 12.07 17.15
N SER A 192 -1.60 12.14 17.62
CA SER A 192 -2.41 13.35 17.58
C SER A 192 -1.94 14.35 18.63
N LEU A 193 -1.13 15.32 18.22
CA LEU A 193 -0.59 16.37 19.08
C LEU A 193 -1.70 17.35 19.50
N SER A 194 -2.59 17.68 18.58
CA SER A 194 -3.75 18.53 18.81
C SER A 194 -4.93 18.11 17.93
N ARG A 195 -6.04 18.84 17.98
CA ARG A 195 -7.17 18.61 17.07
C ARG A 195 -6.85 18.93 15.58
N TYR A 196 -5.77 19.63 15.34
CA TYR A 196 -5.37 20.07 14.00
C TYR A 196 -4.09 19.41 13.50
N PHE A 197 -3.21 18.93 14.38
CA PHE A 197 -1.89 18.43 14.05
C PHE A 197 -1.69 17.01 14.54
N ASP A 198 -1.30 16.17 13.60
CA ASP A 198 -0.80 14.82 13.87
C ASP A 198 0.69 14.75 13.50
N PHE A 199 1.46 14.05 14.33
CA PHE A 199 2.83 13.64 14.02
C PHE A 199 2.82 12.17 13.63
N ILE A 200 3.47 11.84 12.51
CA ILE A 200 3.50 10.49 11.96
C ILE A 200 4.96 10.06 11.81
N ILE A 201 5.28 8.89 12.33
CA ILE A 201 6.56 8.23 12.14
C ILE A 201 6.33 6.77 11.81
N GLY A 202 7.13 6.19 10.92
CA GLY A 202 6.98 4.80 10.54
C GLY A 202 8.04 4.33 9.58
N GLY A 203 7.84 3.12 9.07
CA GLY A 203 8.65 2.53 8.03
C GLY A 203 7.79 1.97 6.93
N ASP A 204 8.31 2.06 5.72
CA ASP A 204 7.63 1.56 4.52
C ASP A 204 8.63 0.92 3.56
N PHE A 205 8.08 0.15 2.65
CA PHE A 205 8.79 -0.44 1.53
C PHE A 205 8.19 0.09 0.23
N THR A 206 9.05 0.55 -0.66
CA THR A 206 8.66 1.08 -1.97
C THR A 206 9.25 0.24 -3.10
N HIS A 207 8.46 -0.03 -4.12
CA HIS A 207 8.86 -0.70 -5.34
C HIS A 207 8.50 0.13 -6.56
N PHE A 208 9.51 0.42 -7.39
CA PHE A 208 9.32 1.04 -8.71
C PHE A 208 9.61 0.01 -9.80
N SER A 209 8.67 -0.19 -10.72
CA SER A 209 8.79 -1.18 -11.79
C SER A 209 7.98 -0.76 -13.02
N ASN A 210 8.46 -1.15 -14.19
CA ASN A 210 7.71 -0.99 -15.44
C ASN A 210 6.79 -2.20 -15.75
N GLY A 211 6.62 -3.13 -14.81
CA GLY A 211 5.77 -4.30 -15.01
C GLY A 211 6.25 -5.24 -16.12
N ASN A 212 7.56 -5.30 -16.38
CA ASN A 212 8.17 -6.11 -17.44
C ASN A 212 7.79 -5.69 -18.87
N THR A 213 7.36 -4.45 -19.07
CA THR A 213 6.96 -3.96 -20.41
C THR A 213 8.15 -3.60 -21.28
N LYS A 214 9.31 -3.31 -20.69
CA LYS A 214 10.54 -2.95 -21.42
C LYS A 214 11.78 -3.29 -20.59
N PHE A 215 12.77 -3.94 -21.22
CA PHE A 215 14.08 -4.21 -20.61
C PHE A 215 15.00 -2.96 -20.61
N PRO A 216 15.89 -2.87 -19.61
CA PRO A 216 15.95 -3.65 -18.36
C PRO A 216 14.77 -3.36 -17.42
N ASN A 217 14.43 -4.35 -16.57
CA ASN A 217 13.23 -4.29 -15.73
C ASN A 217 13.49 -4.77 -14.29
N ALA A 218 14.72 -4.66 -13.81
CA ALA A 218 15.06 -5.07 -12.46
C ALA A 218 14.32 -4.23 -11.39
N GLY A 219 13.90 -3.02 -11.77
CA GLY A 219 13.22 -2.09 -10.86
C GLY A 219 14.15 -1.49 -9.79
N VAL A 220 13.57 -0.64 -8.95
CA VAL A 220 14.24 -0.04 -7.80
C VAL A 220 13.38 -0.25 -6.56
N ASN A 221 14.02 -0.75 -5.49
CA ASN A 221 13.40 -1.00 -4.19
C ASN A 221 14.03 -0.09 -3.13
N THR A 222 13.19 0.50 -2.32
CA THR A 222 13.63 1.33 -1.20
C THR A 222 12.86 1.03 0.07
#